data_aa7159a26963b6a1ce68e8e7c9c148d7
#
_entry.id   aa7159a26963b6a1ce68e8e7c9c148d7
#
_cell.length_a   1.000
_cell.length_b   1.000
_cell.length_c   1.000
_cell.angle_alpha   90.00
_cell.angle_beta   90.00
_cell.angle_gamma   90.00
#
_symmetry.space_group_name_H-M   'P 1'
#
loop_
_entity.id
_entity.type
_entity.pdbx_description
1 polymer ?
#
loop_
_entity_poly.entity_id
_entity_poly.type
_entity_poly.pdbx_seq_one_letter_code
_entity_poly.pdbx_strand_id
1 'polypeptide(L)'
;MGASAYPIIFVGDDRTPVAVMGVRQNENLFVRDDGTIEPDFYLPAFVRRYPFVFANDEGSDRLLLCVDREAPMVTNQPTTPFFENGEATAFTNNAVEFCKEFERQRRATVEFTAMIAKFDLFEQKTVSFQPRDPQGNPVGEQQKIADYWAVDEEKLNNLSNEQFAELRANGALGAIYAH
;
A
#
# COMPACT_ATOMS: atom_id res chain seq x y z
N MET A 1 -4.41 -7.38 -6.63
CA MET A 1 -3.48 -6.98 -7.71
C MET A 1 -2.13 -6.46 -7.20
N GLY A 2 -2.07 -5.61 -6.16
CA GLY A 2 -0.77 -5.14 -5.66
C GLY A 2 0.15 -6.24 -5.13
N ALA A 3 -0.37 -7.21 -4.39
CA ALA A 3 0.41 -8.29 -3.80
C ALA A 3 1.02 -9.27 -4.82
N SER A 4 0.46 -9.35 -6.03
CA SER A 4 1.06 -10.14 -7.12
C SER A 4 2.16 -9.40 -7.89
N ALA A 5 2.29 -8.09 -7.69
CA ALA A 5 3.26 -7.26 -8.39
C ALA A 5 4.44 -6.84 -7.50
N TYR A 6 4.20 -6.72 -6.19
CA TYR A 6 5.21 -6.23 -5.23
C TYR A 6 5.20 -7.09 -3.96
N PRO A 7 6.36 -7.35 -3.34
CA PRO A 7 6.39 -7.87 -1.98
C PRO A 7 5.68 -6.88 -1.04
N ILE A 8 4.80 -7.41 -0.20
CA ILE A 8 4.12 -6.62 0.83
C ILE A 8 4.75 -6.96 2.18
N ILE A 9 5.08 -5.96 2.95
CA ILE A 9 5.55 -6.12 4.34
C ILE A 9 4.72 -5.22 5.25
N PHE A 10 4.72 -5.51 6.53
CA PHE A 10 4.05 -4.66 7.52
C PHE A 10 5.09 -3.86 8.31
N VAL A 11 4.84 -2.56 8.49
CA VAL A 11 5.78 -1.64 9.14
C VAL A 11 5.12 -0.82 10.23
N GLY A 12 5.95 -0.32 11.14
CA GLY A 12 5.50 0.52 12.25
C GLY A 12 4.70 -0.23 13.31
N ASP A 13 4.25 0.49 14.31
CA ASP A 13 3.48 -0.05 15.43
C ASP A 13 2.06 -0.46 15.00
N ASP A 14 1.51 0.25 14.04
CA ASP A 14 0.18 -0.01 13.47
C ASP A 14 0.16 -1.18 12.47
N ARG A 15 1.30 -1.79 12.18
CA ARG A 15 1.42 -2.87 11.18
C ARG A 15 0.85 -2.46 9.83
N THR A 16 1.13 -1.22 9.40
CA THR A 16 0.68 -0.73 8.09
C THR A 16 1.32 -1.53 6.96
N PRO A 17 0.55 -2.15 6.05
CA PRO A 17 1.10 -2.86 4.91
C PRO A 17 1.65 -1.87 3.88
N VAL A 18 2.86 -2.14 3.40
CA VAL A 18 3.53 -1.34 2.37
C VAL A 18 4.08 -2.24 1.27
N ALA A 19 4.02 -1.75 0.04
CA ALA A 19 4.65 -2.39 -1.11
C ALA A 19 6.14 -2.01 -1.15
N VAL A 20 7.01 -3.01 -1.25
CA VAL A 20 8.45 -2.79 -1.39
C VAL A 20 8.75 -2.55 -2.86
N MET A 21 9.14 -1.34 -3.20
CA MET A 21 9.44 -0.92 -4.57
C MET A 21 10.94 -0.66 -4.82
N GLY A 22 11.77 -0.84 -3.82
CA GLY A 22 13.24 -0.70 -3.89
C GLY A 22 13.88 -1.17 -2.59
N VAL A 23 15.18 -1.44 -2.63
CA VAL A 23 15.95 -1.94 -1.48
C VAL A 23 16.95 -0.93 -0.94
N ARG A 24 17.15 0.17 -1.63
CA ARG A 24 18.00 1.28 -1.22
C ARG A 24 17.19 2.56 -1.04
N GLN A 25 17.71 3.44 -0.23
CA GLN A 25 17.09 4.76 -0.05
C GLN A 25 17.03 5.51 -1.39
N ASN A 26 15.88 6.12 -1.69
CA ASN A 26 15.61 6.86 -2.92
C ASN A 26 15.71 6.04 -4.22
N GLU A 27 15.65 4.72 -4.13
CA GLU A 27 15.59 3.81 -5.27
C GLU A 27 14.17 3.27 -5.46
N ASN A 28 13.69 3.31 -6.69
CA ASN A 28 12.46 2.62 -7.11
C ASN A 28 12.77 1.81 -8.35
N LEU A 29 12.70 0.48 -8.23
CA LEU A 29 13.06 -0.46 -9.31
C LEU A 29 12.01 -0.54 -10.42
N PHE A 30 10.86 0.10 -10.25
CA PHE A 30 9.72 0.06 -11.18
C PHE A 30 9.50 1.39 -11.90
N VAL A 31 10.31 2.39 -11.58
CA VAL A 31 10.30 3.70 -12.25
C VAL A 31 11.58 3.86 -13.04
N ARG A 32 11.44 4.15 -14.33
CA ARG A 32 12.55 4.40 -15.25
C ARG A 32 13.16 5.79 -15.02
N ASP A 33 14.32 6.03 -15.59
CA ASP A 33 15.03 7.32 -15.51
C ASP A 33 14.20 8.48 -16.09
N ASP A 34 13.30 8.21 -17.02
CA ASP A 34 12.38 9.20 -17.60
C ASP A 34 11.12 9.46 -16.74
N GLY A 35 11.01 8.80 -15.59
CA GLY A 35 9.89 8.92 -14.66
C GLY A 35 8.67 8.06 -15.03
N THR A 36 8.73 7.27 -16.10
CA THR A 36 7.65 6.35 -16.45
C THR A 36 7.73 5.06 -15.64
N ILE A 37 6.57 4.41 -15.45
CA ILE A 37 6.51 3.09 -14.81
C ILE A 37 6.90 2.03 -15.84
N GLU A 38 7.63 1.00 -15.39
CA GLU A 38 7.94 -0.16 -16.21
C GLU A 38 6.65 -0.78 -16.79
N PRO A 39 6.61 -1.13 -18.09
CA PRO A 39 5.47 -1.81 -18.71
C PRO A 39 5.08 -3.06 -17.92
N ASP A 40 3.79 -3.36 -17.92
CA ASP A 40 3.21 -4.55 -17.29
C ASP A 40 3.22 -4.57 -15.75
N PHE A 41 3.75 -3.52 -15.10
CA PHE A 41 3.64 -3.38 -13.66
C PHE A 41 2.39 -2.60 -13.24
N TYR A 42 1.79 -3.05 -12.14
CA TYR A 42 0.62 -2.41 -11.57
C TYR A 42 1.01 -1.10 -10.86
N LEU A 43 0.48 0.02 -11.33
CA LEU A 43 0.65 1.28 -10.61
C LEU A 43 -0.24 1.28 -9.35
N PRO A 44 0.36 1.36 -8.14
CA PRO A 44 -0.42 1.31 -6.90
C PRO A 44 -1.52 2.37 -6.85
N ALA A 45 -2.68 2.00 -6.29
CA ALA A 45 -3.83 2.90 -6.17
C ALA A 45 -3.49 4.17 -5.37
N PHE A 46 -2.57 4.07 -4.40
CA PHE A 46 -2.06 5.22 -3.66
C PHE A 46 -1.43 6.28 -4.57
N VAL A 47 -0.68 5.85 -5.59
CA VAL A 47 -0.07 6.76 -6.58
C VAL A 47 -1.13 7.25 -7.58
N ARG A 48 -1.99 6.34 -8.06
CA ARG A 48 -3.02 6.69 -9.06
C ARG A 48 -4.05 7.71 -8.60
N ARG A 49 -4.29 7.83 -7.29
CA ARG A 49 -5.23 8.83 -6.75
C ARG A 49 -4.69 10.25 -6.81
N TYR A 50 -3.37 10.42 -6.94
CA TYR A 50 -2.76 11.76 -7.02
C TYR A 50 -3.29 12.53 -8.25
N PRO A 51 -3.64 13.79 -8.14
CA PRO A 51 -3.42 14.71 -7.01
C PRO A 51 -4.57 14.78 -5.99
N PHE A 52 -5.49 13.82 -5.98
CA PHE A 52 -6.64 13.82 -5.09
C PHE A 52 -6.38 13.06 -3.79
N VAL A 53 -6.96 13.54 -2.70
CA VAL A 53 -6.93 12.88 -1.38
C VAL A 53 -8.21 13.21 -0.62
N PHE A 54 -8.70 12.26 0.19
CA PHE A 54 -9.73 12.57 1.17
C PHE A 54 -9.11 13.09 2.48
N ALA A 55 -9.68 14.17 3.01
CA ALA A 55 -9.45 14.64 4.36
C ALA A 55 -10.74 14.50 5.17
N ASN A 56 -10.58 14.26 6.47
CA ASN A 56 -11.71 14.28 7.38
C ASN A 56 -12.12 15.74 7.62
N ASP A 57 -13.42 16.01 7.62
CA ASP A 57 -13.98 17.28 8.05
C ASP A 57 -14.06 17.28 9.57
N GLU A 58 -13.32 18.18 10.21
CA GLU A 58 -13.29 18.27 11.67
C GLU A 58 -14.70 18.55 12.22
N GLY A 59 -15.22 17.62 13.00
CA GLY A 59 -16.53 17.71 13.63
C GLY A 59 -17.70 17.11 12.83
N SER A 60 -17.43 16.45 11.70
CA SER A 60 -18.44 15.69 10.95
C SER A 60 -17.86 14.37 10.43
N ASP A 61 -18.75 13.39 10.13
CA ASP A 61 -18.37 12.14 9.46
C ASP A 61 -18.18 12.31 7.93
N ARG A 62 -17.96 13.55 7.47
CA ARG A 62 -17.83 13.84 6.05
C ARG A 62 -16.38 13.74 5.60
N LEU A 63 -16.19 13.14 4.44
CA LEU A 63 -14.93 13.17 3.73
C LEU A 63 -14.94 14.30 2.71
N LEU A 64 -13.94 15.15 2.79
CA LEU A 64 -13.71 16.22 1.82
C LEU A 64 -12.72 15.72 0.77
N LEU A 65 -13.09 15.82 -0.51
CA LEU A 65 -12.12 15.60 -1.58
C LEU A 65 -11.25 16.84 -1.71
N CYS A 66 -9.98 16.68 -1.41
CA CYS A 66 -8.95 17.71 -1.56
C CYS A 66 -8.12 17.43 -2.81
N VAL A 67 -7.53 18.50 -3.37
CA VAL A 67 -6.58 18.43 -4.47
C VAL A 67 -5.29 19.11 -4.09
N ASP A 68 -4.16 18.50 -4.41
CA ASP A 68 -2.86 19.15 -4.31
C ASP A 68 -2.74 20.21 -5.40
N ARG A 69 -2.77 21.48 -5.00
CA ARG A 69 -2.74 22.62 -5.91
C ARG A 69 -1.37 22.90 -6.51
N GLU A 70 -0.32 22.34 -5.91
CA GLU A 70 1.06 22.47 -6.40
C GLU A 70 1.43 21.33 -7.35
N ALA A 71 0.53 20.35 -7.54
CA ALA A 71 0.75 19.28 -8.48
C ALA A 71 0.96 19.79 -9.90
N PRO A 72 2.00 19.36 -10.64
CA PRO A 72 2.32 19.89 -11.97
C PRO A 72 1.20 19.77 -13.00
N MET A 73 0.27 18.82 -12.81
CA MET A 73 -0.89 18.62 -13.69
C MET A 73 -2.07 19.55 -13.34
N VAL A 74 -2.05 20.23 -12.19
CA VAL A 74 -3.10 21.16 -11.79
C VAL A 74 -2.76 22.55 -12.31
N THR A 75 -3.62 23.11 -13.15
CA THR A 75 -3.37 24.38 -13.86
C THR A 75 -4.61 25.25 -13.91
N ASN A 76 -4.42 26.55 -14.09
CA ASN A 76 -5.49 27.52 -14.27
C ASN A 76 -6.06 27.53 -15.71
N GLN A 77 -5.43 26.80 -16.64
CA GLN A 77 -5.90 26.63 -18.03
C GLN A 77 -6.03 25.13 -18.35
N PRO A 78 -6.97 24.43 -17.70
CA PRO A 78 -7.09 22.99 -17.84
C PRO A 78 -7.69 22.59 -19.19
N THR A 79 -7.16 21.51 -19.75
CA THR A 79 -7.82 20.78 -20.84
C THR A 79 -8.95 19.90 -20.33
N THR A 80 -8.91 19.55 -19.03
CA THR A 80 -9.92 18.75 -18.34
C THR A 80 -10.31 19.49 -17.05
N PRO A 81 -11.34 20.36 -17.10
CA PRO A 81 -11.74 21.14 -15.94
C PRO A 81 -12.39 20.28 -14.86
N PHE A 82 -12.25 20.69 -13.60
CA PHE A 82 -12.93 20.01 -12.49
C PHE A 82 -14.43 20.32 -12.45
N PHE A 83 -14.82 21.54 -12.86
CA PHE A 83 -16.20 22.00 -12.85
C PHE A 83 -16.53 22.70 -14.17
N GLU A 84 -17.78 22.49 -14.63
CA GLU A 84 -18.39 23.21 -15.75
C GLU A 84 -19.77 23.68 -15.33
N ASN A 85 -20.10 24.94 -15.59
CA ASN A 85 -21.38 25.55 -15.22
C ASN A 85 -21.78 25.39 -13.74
N GLY A 86 -20.80 25.30 -12.84
CA GLY A 86 -21.02 25.11 -11.40
C GLY A 86 -21.20 23.67 -10.96
N GLU A 87 -21.21 22.72 -11.89
CA GLU A 87 -21.34 21.28 -11.61
C GLU A 87 -20.01 20.55 -11.80
N ALA A 88 -19.79 19.48 -11.02
CA ALA A 88 -18.63 18.62 -11.17
C ALA A 88 -18.66 17.88 -12.51
N THR A 89 -17.53 17.90 -13.23
CA THR A 89 -17.40 17.16 -14.48
C THR A 89 -17.39 15.65 -14.27
N ALA A 90 -17.55 14.88 -15.35
CA ALA A 90 -17.40 13.42 -15.31
C ALA A 90 -16.02 13.01 -14.78
N PHE A 91 -14.96 13.76 -15.12
CA PHE A 91 -13.62 13.52 -14.58
C PHE A 91 -13.59 13.65 -13.06
N THR A 92 -14.15 14.73 -12.51
CA THR A 92 -14.20 14.95 -11.06
C THR A 92 -15.04 13.88 -10.36
N ASN A 93 -16.20 13.53 -10.92
CA ASN A 93 -17.03 12.46 -10.37
C ASN A 93 -16.29 11.10 -10.34
N ASN A 94 -15.56 10.78 -11.40
CA ASN A 94 -14.72 9.57 -11.43
C ASN A 94 -13.60 9.61 -10.37
N ALA A 95 -12.97 10.76 -10.16
CA ALA A 95 -11.97 10.94 -9.11
C ALA A 95 -12.57 10.75 -7.70
N VAL A 96 -13.77 11.28 -7.45
CA VAL A 96 -14.52 11.06 -6.20
C VAL A 96 -14.78 9.59 -5.98
N GLU A 97 -15.32 8.86 -6.96
CA GLU A 97 -15.62 7.43 -6.82
C GLU A 97 -14.36 6.60 -6.63
N PHE A 98 -13.27 6.93 -7.32
CA PHE A 98 -11.98 6.28 -7.11
C PHE A 98 -11.45 6.48 -5.68
N CYS A 99 -11.53 7.70 -5.15
CA CYS A 99 -11.10 7.99 -3.79
C CYS A 99 -12.01 7.34 -2.74
N LYS A 100 -13.32 7.24 -2.98
CA LYS A 100 -14.25 6.48 -2.11
C LYS A 100 -13.87 5.00 -2.05
N GLU A 101 -13.62 4.40 -3.20
CA GLU A 101 -13.18 3.00 -3.24
C GLU A 101 -11.82 2.80 -2.55
N PHE A 102 -10.88 3.71 -2.76
CA PHE A 102 -9.60 3.69 -2.07
C PHE A 102 -9.78 3.73 -0.54
N GLU A 103 -10.63 4.63 -0.04
CA GLU A 103 -10.89 4.75 1.41
C GLU A 103 -11.61 3.50 1.95
N ARG A 104 -12.53 2.92 1.19
CA ARG A 104 -13.18 1.65 1.55
C ARG A 104 -12.14 0.53 1.71
N GLN A 105 -11.21 0.41 0.76
CA GLN A 105 -10.13 -0.58 0.81
C GLN A 105 -9.15 -0.31 1.96
N ARG A 106 -8.86 0.95 2.23
CA ARG A 106 -8.02 1.34 3.38
C ARG A 106 -8.64 0.89 4.70
N ARG A 107 -9.95 1.09 4.89
CA ARG A 107 -10.66 0.63 6.10
C ARG A 107 -10.64 -0.89 6.21
N ALA A 108 -10.92 -1.60 5.13
CA ALA A 108 -10.83 -3.05 5.11
C ALA A 108 -9.41 -3.56 5.44
N THR A 109 -8.36 -2.83 5.02
CA THR A 109 -6.97 -3.14 5.38
C THR A 109 -6.71 -2.95 6.88
N VAL A 110 -7.25 -1.90 7.49
CA VAL A 110 -7.14 -1.69 8.96
C VAL A 110 -7.83 -2.83 9.73
N GLU A 111 -9.04 -3.23 9.29
CA GLU A 111 -9.75 -4.37 9.88
C GLU A 111 -8.97 -5.68 9.72
N PHE A 112 -8.37 -5.89 8.56
CA PHE A 112 -7.50 -7.05 8.29
C PHE A 112 -6.28 -7.08 9.23
N THR A 113 -5.54 -5.98 9.33
CA THR A 113 -4.36 -5.93 10.22
C THR A 113 -4.74 -6.10 11.69
N ALA A 114 -5.86 -5.52 12.12
CA ALA A 114 -6.39 -5.73 13.47
C ALA A 114 -6.75 -7.21 13.73
N MET A 115 -7.28 -7.91 12.75
CA MET A 115 -7.58 -9.35 12.85
C MET A 115 -6.30 -10.19 12.99
N ILE A 116 -5.28 -9.92 12.18
CA ILE A 116 -3.98 -10.58 12.27
C ILE A 116 -3.35 -10.36 13.65
N ALA A 117 -3.43 -9.13 14.17
CA ALA A 117 -2.94 -8.79 15.50
C ALA A 117 -3.74 -9.48 16.63
N LYS A 118 -5.07 -9.55 16.49
CA LYS A 118 -5.97 -10.24 17.46
C LYS A 118 -5.58 -11.70 17.69
N PHE A 119 -5.13 -12.38 16.65
CA PHE A 119 -4.71 -13.77 16.73
C PHE A 119 -3.20 -13.96 16.92
N ASP A 120 -2.46 -12.88 17.21
CA ASP A 120 -1.00 -12.87 17.41
C ASP A 120 -0.23 -13.50 16.24
N LEU A 121 -0.71 -13.28 15.00
CA LEU A 121 -0.12 -13.87 13.80
C LEU A 121 1.06 -13.08 13.24
N PHE A 122 1.43 -11.94 13.81
CA PHE A 122 2.61 -11.21 13.35
C PHE A 122 3.90 -11.80 13.96
N GLU A 123 4.93 -11.90 13.12
CA GLU A 123 6.31 -12.12 13.51
C GLU A 123 7.21 -10.99 13.02
N GLN A 124 8.19 -10.62 13.84
CA GLN A 124 9.18 -9.63 13.44
C GLN A 124 10.31 -10.31 12.68
N LYS A 125 10.63 -9.78 11.52
CA LYS A 125 11.76 -10.22 10.67
C LYS A 125 12.74 -9.08 10.44
N THR A 126 13.99 -9.44 10.19
CA THR A 126 15.05 -8.50 9.82
C THR A 126 15.55 -8.85 8.43
N VAL A 127 15.54 -7.86 7.55
CA VAL A 127 16.23 -7.96 6.25
C VAL A 127 17.64 -7.40 6.41
N SER A 128 18.61 -8.16 5.95
CA SER A 128 20.01 -7.74 5.92
C SER A 128 20.65 -8.06 4.57
N PHE A 129 21.64 -7.28 4.20
CA PHE A 129 22.41 -7.42 2.99
C PHE A 129 23.86 -7.81 3.32
N GLN A 130 24.36 -8.84 2.65
CA GLN A 130 25.75 -9.25 2.69
C GLN A 130 26.39 -8.93 1.34
N PRO A 131 27.28 -7.91 1.24
CA PRO A 131 28.01 -7.65 0.01
C PRO A 131 28.79 -8.89 -0.45
N ARG A 132 28.86 -9.11 -1.75
CA ARG A 132 29.62 -10.23 -2.34
C ARG A 132 30.57 -9.70 -3.42
N ASP A 133 31.73 -10.36 -3.55
CA ASP A 133 32.65 -10.11 -4.63
C ASP A 133 32.12 -10.69 -5.97
N PRO A 134 32.78 -10.40 -7.13
CA PRO A 134 32.40 -10.98 -8.41
C PRO A 134 32.44 -12.52 -8.45
N GLN A 135 33.12 -13.15 -7.50
CA GLN A 135 33.22 -14.60 -7.36
C GLN A 135 32.12 -15.17 -6.44
N GLY A 136 31.29 -14.29 -5.84
CA GLY A 136 30.17 -14.66 -4.97
C GLY A 136 30.53 -14.84 -3.50
N ASN A 137 31.78 -14.57 -3.09
CA ASN A 137 32.19 -14.68 -1.69
C ASN A 137 31.68 -13.45 -0.89
N PRO A 138 31.27 -13.63 0.37
CA PRO A 138 30.89 -12.50 1.22
C PRO A 138 32.07 -11.57 1.46
N VAL A 139 31.83 -10.24 1.31
CA VAL A 139 32.81 -9.18 1.51
C VAL A 139 32.30 -8.18 2.53
N GLY A 140 33.09 -7.88 3.55
CA GLY A 140 32.71 -6.95 4.62
C GLY A 140 31.71 -7.55 5.61
N GLU A 141 31.08 -6.67 6.39
CA GLU A 141 30.09 -7.05 7.38
C GLU A 141 28.67 -7.09 6.80
N GLN A 142 27.85 -7.98 7.37
CA GLN A 142 26.42 -8.00 7.05
C GLN A 142 25.76 -6.69 7.53
N GLN A 143 25.08 -6.01 6.64
CA GLN A 143 24.40 -4.75 6.92
C GLN A 143 22.90 -4.97 7.09
N LYS A 144 22.37 -4.57 8.23
CA LYS A 144 20.93 -4.56 8.45
C LYS A 144 20.30 -3.45 7.60
N ILE A 145 19.27 -3.83 6.79
CA ILE A 145 18.52 -2.88 5.96
C ILE A 145 17.32 -2.35 6.76
N ALA A 146 16.48 -3.26 7.27
CA ALA A 146 15.26 -2.89 7.99
C ALA A 146 14.73 -4.05 8.84
N ASP A 147 13.95 -3.69 9.87
CA ASP A 147 13.01 -4.60 10.51
C ASP A 147 11.63 -4.41 9.92
N TYR A 148 10.90 -5.48 9.79
CA TYR A 148 9.52 -5.49 9.31
C TYR A 148 8.72 -6.61 9.99
N TRP A 149 7.41 -6.61 9.79
CA TRP A 149 6.55 -7.66 10.26
C TRP A 149 6.00 -8.46 9.09
N ALA A 150 5.86 -9.75 9.29
CA ALA A 150 5.25 -10.70 8.36
C ALA A 150 4.20 -11.53 9.09
N VAL A 151 3.40 -12.27 8.35
CA VAL A 151 2.50 -13.26 8.93
C VAL A 151 3.29 -14.52 9.25
N ASP A 152 3.16 -15.02 10.49
CA ASP A 152 3.75 -16.28 10.97
C ASP A 152 2.89 -17.47 10.52
N GLU A 153 3.41 -18.24 9.58
CA GLU A 153 2.72 -19.42 9.04
C GLU A 153 2.55 -20.54 10.08
N GLU A 154 3.47 -20.69 11.03
CA GLU A 154 3.36 -21.70 12.07
C GLU A 154 2.23 -21.37 13.04
N LYS A 155 2.14 -20.11 13.45
CA LYS A 155 1.03 -19.63 14.27
C LYS A 155 -0.31 -19.75 13.53
N LEU A 156 -0.34 -19.42 12.24
CA LEU A 156 -1.54 -19.57 11.41
C LEU A 156 -2.01 -21.03 11.38
N ASN A 157 -1.09 -21.97 11.18
CA ASN A 157 -1.39 -23.40 11.14
C ASN A 157 -1.82 -23.99 12.49
N ASN A 158 -1.44 -23.33 13.59
CA ASN A 158 -1.78 -23.74 14.95
C ASN A 158 -3.06 -23.08 15.51
N LEU A 159 -3.78 -22.29 14.70
CA LEU A 159 -5.05 -21.72 15.10
C LEU A 159 -6.10 -22.80 15.37
N SER A 160 -7.01 -22.52 16.31
CA SER A 160 -8.19 -23.37 16.50
C SER A 160 -9.11 -23.35 15.28
N ASN A 161 -9.96 -24.37 15.14
CA ASN A 161 -10.92 -24.42 14.07
C ASN A 161 -11.87 -23.23 14.05
N GLU A 162 -12.22 -22.69 15.23
CA GLU A 162 -13.08 -21.51 15.37
C GLU A 162 -12.37 -20.25 14.88
N GLN A 163 -11.11 -20.05 15.27
CA GLN A 163 -10.30 -18.91 14.83
C GLN A 163 -10.05 -18.95 13.32
N PHE A 164 -9.74 -20.15 12.79
CA PHE A 164 -9.55 -20.34 11.35
C PHE A 164 -10.84 -20.09 10.57
N ALA A 165 -11.98 -20.52 11.09
CA ALA A 165 -13.28 -20.25 10.50
C ALA A 165 -13.62 -18.74 10.49
N GLU A 166 -13.22 -18.00 11.54
CA GLU A 166 -13.38 -16.52 11.60
C GLU A 166 -12.53 -15.83 10.51
N LEU A 167 -11.26 -16.21 10.35
CA LEU A 167 -10.40 -15.67 9.28
C LEU A 167 -10.95 -15.96 7.87
N ARG A 168 -11.55 -17.13 7.68
CA ARG A 168 -12.19 -17.50 6.42
C ARG A 168 -13.44 -16.68 6.14
N ALA A 169 -14.30 -16.51 7.16
CA ALA A 169 -15.59 -15.86 7.01
C ALA A 169 -15.47 -14.38 6.65
N ASN A 170 -14.46 -13.69 7.16
CA ASN A 170 -14.19 -12.26 6.88
C ASN A 170 -13.24 -12.01 5.68
N GLY A 171 -12.77 -13.08 5.03
CA GLY A 171 -11.89 -12.99 3.85
C GLY A 171 -10.41 -12.74 4.18
N ALA A 172 -10.02 -12.63 5.45
CA ALA A 172 -8.63 -12.39 5.85
C ALA A 172 -7.69 -13.52 5.41
N LEU A 173 -8.18 -14.76 5.42
CA LEU A 173 -7.41 -15.92 4.98
C LEU A 173 -6.96 -15.79 3.52
N GLY A 174 -7.84 -15.32 2.63
CA GLY A 174 -7.49 -15.06 1.23
C GLY A 174 -6.46 -13.96 1.06
N ALA A 175 -6.52 -12.91 1.89
CA ALA A 175 -5.53 -11.84 1.89
C ALA A 175 -4.17 -12.30 2.43
N ILE A 176 -4.13 -13.17 3.45
CA ILE A 176 -2.90 -13.79 3.98
C ILE A 176 -2.18 -14.59 2.89
N TYR A 177 -2.90 -15.43 2.14
CA TYR A 177 -2.28 -16.24 1.08
C TYR A 177 -1.94 -15.43 -0.19
N ALA A 178 -2.48 -14.23 -0.35
CA ALA A 178 -2.10 -13.32 -1.43
C ALA A 178 -0.89 -12.43 -1.07
N HIS A 179 -0.51 -12.42 0.21
CA HIS A 179 0.65 -11.72 0.77
C HIS A 179 1.89 -12.58 0.58
#